data_1ac54c39d2df269c40967d3c05429981
#
_entry.id   1ac54c39d2df269c40967d3c05429981
#
_cell.length_a   1.000
_cell.length_b   1.000
_cell.length_c   1.000
_cell.angle_alpha   90.00
_cell.angle_beta   90.00
_cell.angle_gamma   90.00
#
_symmetry.space_group_name_H-M   'P 1'
#
loop_
_entity.id
_entity.type
_entity.pdbx_description
1 polymer ?
#
loop_
_entity_poly.entity_id
_entity_poly.type
_entity_poly.pdbx_seq_one_letter_code
_entity_poly.pdbx_strand_id
1 'polypeptide(L)'
;MNHQTVLVTGGAGYIGSHACLELLQAGFKVVVVDNLVNSKLESLARVQQLAGKALSFYQADIRDKQALTDIFAKEAPDTVIHFAGLKAVGESCALPQLYYHNNVYGTLVLTEVMSAANVKQLVFSSSATVYGESASPQYSEHFPLGAINPYGRSKAMIEDILRDLSASDRLNKVEKPWKIALLRYFNPIGAHDSGMIGEDPNGIPNNLMPYVAQVAIGKLAQLSVFGDDYPTRDGTGIRDYIHVVDLVQGHIKAIAALNAEHFAEGACKAYNLGAGRGYSVLEIIDAFQRITGKIIPYQMSPRRTGDLAECFANPALALAELNWQVEKDLDDMVNDTWNWQTKNPQGYQ
;
A
#
# COMPACT_ATOMS: atom_id res chain seq x y z
N MET A 1 -19.04 -6.15 -19.39
CA MET A 1 -18.70 -5.12 -18.41
C MET A 1 -18.74 -5.76 -17.05
N ASN A 2 -17.73 -5.51 -16.22
CA ASN A 2 -17.72 -6.01 -14.84
C ASN A 2 -18.72 -5.16 -14.04
N HIS A 3 -19.76 -5.77 -13.46
CA HIS A 3 -20.80 -5.07 -12.70
C HIS A 3 -20.50 -5.06 -11.18
N GLN A 4 -19.33 -5.58 -10.78
CA GLN A 4 -18.95 -5.65 -9.37
C GLN A 4 -18.69 -4.26 -8.78
N THR A 5 -19.23 -4.04 -7.58
CA THR A 5 -18.97 -2.85 -6.78
C THR A 5 -17.83 -3.12 -5.82
N VAL A 6 -16.75 -2.34 -5.90
CA VAL A 6 -15.60 -2.41 -5.00
C VAL A 6 -15.61 -1.20 -4.07
N LEU A 7 -15.66 -1.44 -2.76
CA LEU A 7 -15.49 -0.41 -1.75
C LEU A 7 -13.99 -0.31 -1.39
N VAL A 8 -13.45 0.90 -1.49
CA VAL A 8 -12.03 1.19 -1.22
C VAL A 8 -11.95 2.12 -0.01
N THR A 9 -11.45 1.61 1.11
CA THR A 9 -11.16 2.47 2.26
C THR A 9 -9.77 3.08 2.10
N GLY A 10 -9.60 4.35 2.44
CA GLY A 10 -8.34 5.07 2.19
C GLY A 10 -8.11 5.37 0.71
N GLY A 11 -9.20 5.44 -0.08
CA GLY A 11 -9.11 5.58 -1.54
C GLY A 11 -8.66 6.94 -2.04
N ALA A 12 -8.66 7.99 -1.19
CA ALA A 12 -8.12 9.31 -1.54
C ALA A 12 -6.60 9.41 -1.30
N GLY A 13 -5.98 8.42 -0.64
CA GLY A 13 -4.54 8.36 -0.39
C GLY A 13 -3.73 8.00 -1.64
N TYR A 14 -2.40 7.94 -1.49
CA TYR A 14 -1.47 7.67 -2.58
C TYR A 14 -1.79 6.37 -3.33
N ILE A 15 -1.70 5.22 -2.67
CA ILE A 15 -1.97 3.91 -3.30
C ILE A 15 -3.45 3.79 -3.65
N GLY A 16 -4.34 4.27 -2.76
CA GLY A 16 -5.79 4.18 -2.94
C GLY A 16 -6.29 4.91 -4.18
N SER A 17 -5.77 6.11 -4.48
CA SER A 17 -6.17 6.87 -5.68
C SER A 17 -5.75 6.17 -6.98
N HIS A 18 -4.54 5.61 -7.02
CA HIS A 18 -4.10 4.78 -8.15
C HIS A 18 -4.95 3.53 -8.31
N ALA A 19 -5.31 2.85 -7.19
CA ALA A 19 -6.20 1.70 -7.22
C ALA A 19 -7.61 2.07 -7.72
N CYS A 20 -8.15 3.22 -7.30
CA CYS A 20 -9.44 3.70 -7.79
C CYS A 20 -9.43 3.94 -9.31
N LEU A 21 -8.34 4.51 -9.84
CA LEU A 21 -8.17 4.74 -11.29
C LEU A 21 -8.19 3.41 -12.04
N GLU A 22 -7.34 2.48 -11.66
CA GLU A 22 -7.20 1.17 -12.30
C GLU A 22 -8.50 0.35 -12.22
N LEU A 23 -9.21 0.40 -11.09
CA LEU A 23 -10.51 -0.24 -10.92
C LEU A 23 -11.57 0.34 -11.86
N LEU A 24 -11.65 1.68 -11.98
CA LEU A 24 -12.57 2.34 -12.90
C LEU A 24 -12.26 1.98 -14.35
N GLN A 25 -10.98 1.94 -14.74
CA GLN A 25 -10.56 1.54 -16.08
C GLN A 25 -10.89 0.08 -16.37
N ALA A 26 -10.72 -0.81 -15.38
CA ALA A 26 -11.11 -2.22 -15.47
C ALA A 26 -12.64 -2.45 -15.46
N GLY A 27 -13.45 -1.39 -15.29
CA GLY A 27 -14.91 -1.43 -15.41
C GLY A 27 -15.67 -1.74 -14.12
N PHE A 28 -15.01 -1.67 -12.95
CA PHE A 28 -15.67 -1.78 -11.66
C PHE A 28 -16.45 -0.50 -11.32
N LYS A 29 -17.53 -0.64 -10.55
CA LYS A 29 -18.12 0.46 -9.80
C LYS A 29 -17.29 0.69 -8.55
N VAL A 30 -16.78 1.90 -8.34
CA VAL A 30 -15.89 2.24 -7.23
C VAL A 30 -16.60 3.11 -6.21
N VAL A 31 -16.54 2.68 -4.94
CA VAL A 31 -17.04 3.42 -3.78
C VAL A 31 -15.86 3.68 -2.85
N VAL A 32 -15.61 4.93 -2.52
CA VAL A 32 -14.48 5.34 -1.67
C VAL A 32 -14.97 5.79 -0.30
N VAL A 33 -14.33 5.29 0.75
CA VAL A 33 -14.46 5.76 2.13
C VAL A 33 -13.11 6.27 2.61
N ASP A 34 -13.01 7.55 2.96
CA ASP A 34 -11.78 8.18 3.43
C ASP A 34 -12.13 9.31 4.41
N ASN A 35 -11.39 9.45 5.50
CA ASN A 35 -11.61 10.54 6.46
C ASN A 35 -10.79 11.80 6.16
N LEU A 36 -9.96 11.76 5.11
CA LEU A 36 -9.10 12.84 4.61
C LEU A 36 -8.06 13.35 5.63
N VAL A 37 -7.73 12.56 6.65
CA VAL A 37 -6.74 12.95 7.67
C VAL A 37 -5.32 13.05 7.07
N ASN A 38 -5.00 12.25 6.06
CA ASN A 38 -3.69 12.22 5.39
C ASN A 38 -3.83 12.08 3.87
N SER A 39 -4.90 12.63 3.32
CA SER A 39 -5.23 12.59 1.90
C SER A 39 -5.98 13.86 1.50
N LYS A 40 -6.15 14.07 0.20
CA LYS A 40 -6.85 15.23 -0.35
C LYS A 40 -7.91 14.77 -1.36
N LEU A 41 -9.09 15.39 -1.29
CA LEU A 41 -10.20 15.08 -2.19
C LEU A 41 -9.85 15.32 -3.68
N GLU A 42 -8.93 16.24 -3.95
CA GLU A 42 -8.43 16.56 -5.29
C GLU A 42 -7.86 15.29 -6.00
N SER A 43 -7.27 14.35 -5.26
CA SER A 43 -6.80 13.09 -5.86
C SER A 43 -7.93 12.33 -6.54
N LEU A 44 -9.13 12.27 -5.93
CA LEU A 44 -10.29 11.60 -6.49
C LEU A 44 -10.92 12.38 -7.65
N ALA A 45 -10.90 13.72 -7.63
CA ALA A 45 -11.34 14.53 -8.76
C ALA A 45 -10.50 14.22 -10.01
N ARG A 46 -9.17 14.16 -9.85
CA ARG A 46 -8.25 13.82 -10.92
C ARG A 46 -8.37 12.36 -11.39
N VAL A 47 -8.65 11.44 -10.48
CA VAL A 47 -8.96 10.04 -10.83
C VAL A 47 -10.18 9.97 -11.76
N GLN A 48 -11.26 10.67 -11.42
CA GLN A 48 -12.47 10.70 -12.25
C GLN A 48 -12.20 11.35 -13.62
N GLN A 49 -11.39 12.41 -13.66
CA GLN A 49 -10.99 13.05 -14.89
C GLN A 49 -10.18 12.11 -15.79
N LEU A 50 -9.20 11.38 -15.23
CA LEU A 50 -8.37 10.42 -15.96
C LEU A 50 -9.18 9.23 -16.47
N ALA A 51 -10.06 8.69 -15.63
CA ALA A 51 -10.89 7.54 -15.96
C ALA A 51 -12.05 7.87 -16.94
N GLY A 52 -12.46 9.14 -17.01
CA GLY A 52 -13.70 9.54 -17.69
C GLY A 52 -14.95 8.91 -17.06
N LYS A 53 -14.89 8.51 -15.80
CA LYS A 53 -15.94 7.79 -15.05
C LYS A 53 -16.06 8.35 -13.63
N ALA A 54 -17.30 8.37 -13.12
CA ALA A 54 -17.58 8.77 -11.74
C ALA A 54 -17.31 7.64 -10.74
N LEU A 55 -17.00 8.02 -9.51
CA LEU A 55 -16.99 7.16 -8.33
C LEU A 55 -17.87 7.76 -7.24
N SER A 56 -18.33 6.93 -6.29
CA SER A 56 -19.02 7.40 -5.09
C SER A 56 -17.98 7.69 -3.99
N PHE A 57 -18.06 8.86 -3.34
CA PHE A 57 -17.18 9.22 -2.24
C PHE A 57 -17.98 9.50 -0.97
N TYR A 58 -17.50 8.95 0.15
CA TYR A 58 -18.01 9.15 1.49
C TYR A 58 -16.89 9.58 2.42
N GLN A 59 -16.99 10.80 2.96
CA GLN A 59 -16.06 11.23 3.99
C GLN A 59 -16.49 10.62 5.33
N ALA A 60 -15.86 9.53 5.71
CA ALA A 60 -16.16 8.80 6.95
C ALA A 60 -14.89 8.13 7.51
N ASP A 61 -14.88 7.93 8.82
CA ASP A 61 -13.83 7.19 9.51
C ASP A 61 -14.19 5.70 9.56
N ILE A 62 -13.22 4.82 9.33
CA ILE A 62 -13.43 3.36 9.40
C ILE A 62 -13.84 2.86 10.80
N ARG A 63 -13.67 3.70 11.83
CA ARG A 63 -14.10 3.41 13.21
C ARG A 63 -15.57 3.80 13.47
N ASP A 64 -16.20 4.50 12.53
CA ASP A 64 -17.62 4.86 12.62
C ASP A 64 -18.48 3.74 12.04
N LYS A 65 -18.92 2.84 12.94
CA LYS A 65 -19.74 1.68 12.59
C LYS A 65 -21.04 2.06 11.90
N GLN A 66 -21.71 3.14 12.38
CA GLN A 66 -22.99 3.54 11.82
C GLN A 66 -22.82 4.07 10.39
N ALA A 67 -21.87 4.97 10.17
CA ALA A 67 -21.57 5.48 8.83
C ALA A 67 -21.22 4.35 7.85
N LEU A 68 -20.36 3.40 8.25
CA LEU A 68 -20.07 2.24 7.42
C LEU A 68 -21.30 1.40 7.12
N THR A 69 -22.16 1.13 8.12
CA THR A 69 -23.39 0.35 7.94
C THR A 69 -24.31 1.00 6.90
N ASP A 70 -24.50 2.32 6.98
CA ASP A 70 -25.33 3.07 6.04
C ASP A 70 -24.75 3.05 4.61
N ILE A 71 -23.42 3.16 4.48
CA ILE A 71 -22.72 3.07 3.19
C ILE A 71 -22.89 1.68 2.58
N PHE A 72 -22.70 0.60 3.37
CA PHE A 72 -22.85 -0.77 2.89
C PHE A 72 -24.29 -1.06 2.46
N ALA A 73 -25.28 -0.58 3.23
CA ALA A 73 -26.69 -0.73 2.87
C ALA A 73 -27.06 -0.02 1.56
N LYS A 74 -26.46 1.16 1.32
CA LYS A 74 -26.75 1.98 0.12
C LYS A 74 -26.02 1.49 -1.12
N GLU A 75 -24.75 1.14 -1.00
CA GLU A 75 -23.88 0.85 -2.15
C GLU A 75 -23.78 -0.64 -2.46
N ALA A 76 -24.13 -1.51 -1.51
CA ALA A 76 -24.08 -2.96 -1.62
C ALA A 76 -22.79 -3.48 -2.28
N PRO A 77 -21.59 -3.22 -1.71
CA PRO A 77 -20.34 -3.64 -2.30
C PRO A 77 -20.22 -5.17 -2.32
N ASP A 78 -19.57 -5.69 -3.37
CA ASP A 78 -19.25 -7.13 -3.50
C ASP A 78 -17.91 -7.47 -2.82
N THR A 79 -16.97 -6.52 -2.88
CA THR A 79 -15.58 -6.70 -2.42
C THR A 79 -15.09 -5.42 -1.76
N VAL A 80 -14.24 -5.56 -0.76
CA VAL A 80 -13.56 -4.43 -0.12
C VAL A 80 -12.06 -4.50 -0.37
N ILE A 81 -11.44 -3.36 -0.74
CA ILE A 81 -9.99 -3.14 -0.63
C ILE A 81 -9.76 -2.22 0.55
N HIS A 82 -8.96 -2.68 1.50
CA HIS A 82 -8.73 -1.96 2.75
C HIS A 82 -7.32 -1.35 2.79
N PHE A 83 -7.19 -0.07 2.37
CA PHE A 83 -5.96 0.71 2.48
C PHE A 83 -5.92 1.60 3.73
N ALA A 84 -7.09 2.01 4.24
CA ALA A 84 -7.15 2.96 5.35
C ALA A 84 -6.30 2.47 6.53
N GLY A 85 -5.39 3.33 7.00
CA GLY A 85 -4.51 3.04 8.11
C GLY A 85 -3.38 4.05 8.23
N LEU A 86 -2.95 4.31 9.44
CA LEU A 86 -1.75 5.09 9.73
C LEU A 86 -0.51 4.26 9.37
N LYS A 87 0.50 4.85 8.71
CA LYS A 87 1.63 4.11 8.11
C LYS A 87 3.02 4.58 8.54
N ALA A 88 3.15 5.66 9.29
CA ALA A 88 4.44 6.25 9.63
C ALA A 88 5.10 5.48 10.78
N VAL A 89 6.19 4.75 10.49
CA VAL A 89 6.91 3.91 11.47
C VAL A 89 7.37 4.71 12.67
N GLY A 90 8.03 5.87 12.47
CA GLY A 90 8.53 6.72 13.54
C GLY A 90 7.39 7.24 14.45
N GLU A 91 6.30 7.72 13.86
CA GLU A 91 5.12 8.16 14.60
C GLU A 91 4.48 7.02 15.40
N SER A 92 4.47 5.80 14.84
CA SER A 92 3.92 4.64 15.56
C SER A 92 4.67 4.33 16.85
N CYS A 93 5.99 4.56 16.89
CA CYS A 93 6.79 4.41 18.09
C CYS A 93 6.49 5.48 19.14
N ALA A 94 6.19 6.70 18.69
CA ALA A 94 5.83 7.80 19.59
C ALA A 94 4.38 7.74 20.07
N LEU A 95 3.46 7.26 19.24
CA LEU A 95 2.00 7.25 19.48
C LEU A 95 1.38 5.86 19.24
N PRO A 96 1.84 4.79 19.93
CA PRO A 96 1.43 3.42 19.63
C PRO A 96 -0.07 3.17 19.80
N GLN A 97 -0.71 3.77 20.81
CA GLN A 97 -2.15 3.63 21.05
C GLN A 97 -2.98 4.17 19.89
N LEU A 98 -2.55 5.29 19.27
CA LEU A 98 -3.20 5.87 18.10
C LEU A 98 -3.21 4.86 16.95
N TYR A 99 -2.09 4.18 16.72
CA TYR A 99 -1.93 3.17 15.66
C TYR A 99 -2.81 1.95 15.90
N TYR A 100 -2.83 1.40 17.10
CA TYR A 100 -3.70 0.25 17.43
C TYR A 100 -5.18 0.64 17.35
N HIS A 101 -5.56 1.80 17.87
CA HIS A 101 -6.93 2.26 17.82
C HIS A 101 -7.39 2.56 16.39
N ASN A 102 -6.55 3.18 15.56
CA ASN A 102 -6.92 3.46 14.17
C ASN A 102 -6.89 2.18 13.32
N ASN A 103 -5.78 1.44 13.33
CA ASN A 103 -5.57 0.35 12.38
C ASN A 103 -6.29 -0.92 12.81
N VAL A 104 -6.10 -1.38 14.07
CA VAL A 104 -6.66 -2.65 14.53
C VAL A 104 -8.16 -2.50 14.83
N TYR A 105 -8.54 -1.52 15.65
CA TYR A 105 -9.96 -1.32 15.98
C TYR A 105 -10.77 -0.91 14.75
N GLY A 106 -10.23 -0.03 13.89
CA GLY A 106 -10.90 0.34 12.63
C GLY A 106 -11.14 -0.86 11.71
N THR A 107 -10.18 -1.80 11.60
CA THR A 107 -10.38 -3.03 10.84
C THR A 107 -11.43 -3.95 11.49
N LEU A 108 -11.46 -4.05 12.82
CA LEU A 108 -12.51 -4.82 13.51
C LEU A 108 -13.90 -4.27 13.19
N VAL A 109 -14.09 -2.95 13.29
CA VAL A 109 -15.36 -2.30 12.94
C VAL A 109 -15.74 -2.58 11.49
N LEU A 110 -14.78 -2.42 10.55
CA LEU A 110 -15.02 -2.69 9.13
C LEU A 110 -15.46 -4.14 8.91
N THR A 111 -14.75 -5.12 9.49
CA THR A 111 -15.07 -6.54 9.30
C THR A 111 -16.37 -6.95 9.96
N GLU A 112 -16.77 -6.33 11.08
CA GLU A 112 -18.09 -6.50 11.67
C GLU A 112 -19.22 -6.03 10.73
N VAL A 113 -19.06 -4.85 10.13
CA VAL A 113 -20.04 -4.32 9.15
C VAL A 113 -20.07 -5.17 7.89
N MET A 114 -18.91 -5.59 7.37
CA MET A 114 -18.83 -6.51 6.24
C MET A 114 -19.55 -7.83 6.51
N SER A 115 -19.35 -8.43 7.71
CA SER A 115 -20.02 -9.66 8.11
C SER A 115 -21.54 -9.46 8.18
N ALA A 116 -22.02 -8.37 8.78
CA ALA A 116 -23.46 -8.06 8.89
C ALA A 116 -24.09 -7.84 7.52
N ALA A 117 -23.37 -7.27 6.56
CA ALA A 117 -23.81 -7.07 5.18
C ALA A 117 -23.60 -8.30 4.28
N ASN A 118 -23.08 -9.43 4.81
CA ASN A 118 -22.72 -10.63 4.05
C ASN A 118 -21.73 -10.38 2.90
N VAL A 119 -20.83 -9.39 3.08
CA VAL A 119 -19.73 -9.06 2.18
C VAL A 119 -18.44 -9.65 2.75
N LYS A 120 -17.98 -10.76 2.20
CA LYS A 120 -16.85 -11.55 2.77
C LYS A 120 -15.67 -11.70 1.80
N GLN A 121 -15.52 -10.80 0.85
CA GLN A 121 -14.36 -10.68 -0.02
C GLN A 121 -13.55 -9.46 0.38
N LEU A 122 -12.29 -9.67 0.81
CA LEU A 122 -11.41 -8.63 1.31
C LEU A 122 -10.01 -8.74 0.71
N VAL A 123 -9.50 -7.65 0.16
CA VAL A 123 -8.10 -7.46 -0.15
C VAL A 123 -7.52 -6.47 0.87
N PHE A 124 -6.61 -6.95 1.71
CA PHE A 124 -6.03 -6.16 2.80
C PHE A 124 -4.62 -5.67 2.44
N SER A 125 -4.40 -4.38 2.61
CA SER A 125 -3.11 -3.72 2.53
C SER A 125 -2.26 -4.08 3.75
N SER A 126 -1.50 -5.18 3.66
CA SER A 126 -0.48 -5.51 4.64
C SER A 126 0.88 -4.89 4.25
N SER A 127 1.94 -5.25 4.91
CA SER A 127 3.26 -4.65 4.72
C SER A 127 4.36 -5.67 4.98
N ALA A 128 5.50 -5.53 4.29
CA ALA A 128 6.71 -6.29 4.61
C ALA A 128 7.23 -6.04 6.05
N THR A 129 6.78 -4.95 6.69
CA THR A 129 7.11 -4.67 8.10
C THR A 129 6.51 -5.66 9.11
N VAL A 130 5.62 -6.55 8.67
CA VAL A 130 5.13 -7.66 9.51
C VAL A 130 6.21 -8.72 9.75
N TYR A 131 7.17 -8.84 8.84
CA TYR A 131 8.34 -9.70 9.02
C TYR A 131 9.28 -9.11 10.06
N GLY A 132 10.03 -9.98 10.71
CA GLY A 132 11.15 -9.62 11.56
C GLY A 132 12.47 -9.67 10.79
N GLU A 133 13.56 -9.69 11.55
CA GLU A 133 14.86 -10.01 11.00
C GLU A 133 14.90 -11.45 10.46
N SER A 134 15.54 -11.63 9.33
CA SER A 134 15.72 -12.93 8.69
C SER A 134 17.16 -13.15 8.28
N ALA A 135 17.61 -14.40 8.32
CA ALA A 135 18.92 -14.77 7.81
C ALA A 135 19.03 -14.64 6.27
N SER A 136 17.90 -14.64 5.56
CA SER A 136 17.84 -14.37 4.13
C SER A 136 17.31 -12.97 3.88
N PRO A 137 17.94 -12.17 3.01
CA PRO A 137 17.42 -10.86 2.61
C PRO A 137 16.20 -10.96 1.67
N GLN A 138 15.96 -12.13 1.06
CA GLN A 138 14.80 -12.40 0.23
C GLN A 138 13.70 -13.04 1.05
N TYR A 139 12.62 -12.31 1.27
CA TYR A 139 11.49 -12.68 2.14
C TYR A 139 10.43 -13.45 1.39
N SER A 140 10.04 -14.61 1.91
CA SER A 140 8.91 -15.42 1.43
C SER A 140 7.76 -15.40 2.43
N GLU A 141 6.53 -15.68 1.96
CA GLU A 141 5.30 -15.59 2.76
C GLU A 141 5.26 -16.53 3.97
N HIS A 142 5.99 -17.64 3.90
CA HIS A 142 6.10 -18.62 4.99
C HIS A 142 7.08 -18.22 6.11
N PHE A 143 7.82 -17.12 5.94
CA PHE A 143 8.71 -16.64 6.99
C PHE A 143 7.94 -16.23 8.24
N PRO A 144 8.52 -16.43 9.43
CA PRO A 144 7.86 -16.04 10.68
C PRO A 144 7.63 -14.53 10.72
N LEU A 145 6.48 -14.15 11.30
CA LEU A 145 6.18 -12.76 11.57
C LEU A 145 6.89 -12.33 12.86
N GLY A 146 7.47 -11.14 12.86
CA GLY A 146 8.27 -10.64 13.97
C GLY A 146 8.42 -9.13 13.95
N ALA A 147 7.34 -8.41 13.68
CA ALA A 147 7.33 -6.96 13.55
C ALA A 147 7.98 -6.25 14.75
N ILE A 148 8.93 -5.37 14.47
CA ILE A 148 9.76 -4.69 15.49
C ILE A 148 9.21 -3.33 15.94
N ASN A 149 8.22 -2.77 15.23
CA ASN A 149 7.59 -1.49 15.54
C ASN A 149 6.07 -1.59 15.62
N PRO A 150 5.37 -0.63 16.28
CA PRO A 150 3.92 -0.68 16.46
C PRO A 150 3.11 -0.67 15.15
N TYR A 151 3.59 0.01 14.10
CA TYR A 151 2.94 -0.05 12.80
C TYR A 151 2.95 -1.48 12.24
N GLY A 152 4.12 -2.11 12.14
CA GLY A 152 4.23 -3.50 11.68
C GLY A 152 3.45 -4.48 12.57
N ARG A 153 3.48 -4.28 13.89
CA ARG A 153 2.69 -5.09 14.83
C ARG A 153 1.19 -4.93 14.60
N SER A 154 0.70 -3.71 14.33
CA SER A 154 -0.72 -3.50 14.01
C SER A 154 -1.14 -4.25 12.75
N LYS A 155 -0.28 -4.28 11.72
CA LYS A 155 -0.53 -5.05 10.50
C LYS A 155 -0.51 -6.55 10.75
N ALA A 156 0.46 -7.07 11.52
CA ALA A 156 0.54 -8.48 11.89
C ALA A 156 -0.69 -8.93 12.71
N MET A 157 -1.11 -8.14 13.72
CA MET A 157 -2.34 -8.41 14.49
C MET A 157 -3.58 -8.47 13.59
N ILE A 158 -3.69 -7.57 12.61
CA ILE A 158 -4.81 -7.59 11.66
C ILE A 158 -4.75 -8.85 10.79
N GLU A 159 -3.57 -9.27 10.32
CA GLU A 159 -3.43 -10.52 9.58
C GLU A 159 -3.91 -11.72 10.40
N ASP A 160 -3.59 -11.79 11.70
CA ASP A 160 -4.05 -12.87 12.58
C ASP A 160 -5.56 -12.83 12.77
N ILE A 161 -6.15 -11.65 13.06
CA ILE A 161 -7.60 -11.46 13.15
C ILE A 161 -8.30 -11.94 11.86
N LEU A 162 -7.79 -11.58 10.71
CA LEU A 162 -8.37 -11.96 9.42
C LEU A 162 -8.25 -13.46 9.14
N ARG A 163 -7.15 -14.10 9.56
CA ARG A 163 -7.01 -15.57 9.51
C ARG A 163 -8.02 -16.27 10.42
N ASP A 164 -8.22 -15.74 11.63
CA ASP A 164 -9.17 -16.29 12.60
C ASP A 164 -10.62 -16.17 12.10
N LEU A 165 -10.99 -15.03 11.48
CA LEU A 165 -12.30 -14.86 10.84
C LEU A 165 -12.54 -15.91 9.75
N SER A 166 -11.56 -16.12 8.89
CA SER A 166 -11.66 -17.13 7.82
C SER A 166 -11.69 -18.57 8.40
N ALA A 167 -10.91 -18.86 9.43
CA ALA A 167 -10.89 -20.16 10.10
C ALA A 167 -12.22 -20.44 10.81
N SER A 168 -12.80 -19.44 11.48
CA SER A 168 -14.11 -19.53 12.16
C SER A 168 -15.22 -19.86 11.17
N ASP A 169 -15.28 -19.23 10.01
CA ASP A 169 -16.28 -19.51 8.99
C ASP A 169 -16.18 -20.95 8.47
N ARG A 170 -14.97 -21.47 8.25
CA ARG A 170 -14.77 -22.88 7.85
C ARG A 170 -15.21 -23.84 8.95
N LEU A 171 -14.85 -23.55 10.22
CA LEU A 171 -15.25 -24.36 11.38
C LEU A 171 -16.78 -24.47 11.49
N ASN A 172 -17.46 -23.35 11.30
CA ASN A 172 -18.92 -23.23 11.38
C ASN A 172 -19.65 -23.59 10.07
N LYS A 173 -18.92 -24.00 9.03
CA LYS A 173 -19.44 -24.36 7.71
C LYS A 173 -20.37 -23.30 7.11
N VAL A 174 -19.95 -22.05 7.22
CA VAL A 174 -20.72 -20.91 6.70
C VAL A 174 -20.81 -21.01 5.18
N GLU A 175 -22.01 -20.85 4.62
CA GLU A 175 -22.28 -20.99 3.18
C GLU A 175 -21.43 -20.03 2.31
N LYS A 176 -21.25 -18.79 2.77
CA LYS A 176 -20.38 -17.79 2.14
C LYS A 176 -19.22 -17.45 3.08
N PRO A 177 -18.14 -18.23 3.07
CA PRO A 177 -17.01 -18.01 3.96
C PRO A 177 -16.15 -16.83 3.53
N TRP A 178 -15.37 -16.29 4.46
CA TRP A 178 -14.39 -15.26 4.20
C TRP A 178 -13.33 -15.71 3.18
N LYS A 179 -13.10 -14.86 2.17
CA LYS A 179 -12.06 -14.95 1.16
C LYS A 179 -11.18 -13.72 1.27
N ILE A 180 -9.95 -13.88 1.73
CA ILE A 180 -9.09 -12.77 2.12
C ILE A 180 -7.72 -12.90 1.47
N ALA A 181 -7.31 -11.88 0.73
CA ALA A 181 -5.95 -11.73 0.23
C ALA A 181 -5.22 -10.68 1.08
N LEU A 182 -4.11 -11.07 1.72
CA LEU A 182 -3.22 -10.21 2.49
C LEU A 182 -2.05 -9.82 1.59
N LEU A 183 -2.00 -8.58 1.14
CA LEU A 183 -0.95 -8.12 0.24
C LEU A 183 0.15 -7.42 1.03
N ARG A 184 1.32 -8.06 1.16
CA ARG A 184 2.48 -7.54 1.89
C ARG A 184 3.34 -6.72 0.96
N TYR A 185 3.21 -5.40 1.04
CA TYR A 185 3.96 -4.47 0.20
C TYR A 185 5.38 -4.29 0.68
N PHE A 186 6.29 -4.16 -0.27
CA PHE A 186 7.62 -3.64 -0.02
C PHE A 186 7.58 -2.11 -0.15
N ASN A 187 8.41 -1.44 -0.93
CA ASN A 187 8.48 0.02 -0.94
C ASN A 187 7.82 0.60 -2.22
N PRO A 188 6.52 0.96 -2.19
CA PRO A 188 5.89 1.57 -3.35
C PRO A 188 6.42 2.98 -3.60
N ILE A 189 6.81 3.24 -4.85
CA ILE A 189 7.26 4.53 -5.35
C ILE A 189 6.70 4.77 -6.76
N GLY A 190 6.99 5.92 -7.37
CA GLY A 190 6.45 6.28 -8.67
C GLY A 190 5.15 7.08 -8.56
N ALA A 191 4.55 7.32 -9.68
CA ALA A 191 3.28 8.02 -9.86
C ALA A 191 2.58 7.51 -11.11
N HIS A 192 1.38 8.00 -11.40
CA HIS A 192 0.75 7.75 -12.70
C HIS A 192 1.49 8.53 -13.80
N ASP A 193 1.68 7.92 -14.95
CA ASP A 193 2.44 8.47 -16.10
C ASP A 193 1.92 9.83 -16.59
N SER A 194 0.63 10.10 -16.40
CA SER A 194 0.04 11.41 -16.69
C SER A 194 0.62 12.56 -15.85
N GLY A 195 1.24 12.27 -14.70
CA GLY A 195 1.64 13.25 -13.70
C GLY A 195 0.47 13.97 -13.02
N MET A 196 -0.76 13.45 -13.12
CA MET A 196 -1.93 14.04 -12.47
C MET A 196 -2.16 13.53 -11.05
N ILE A 197 -1.80 12.27 -10.76
CA ILE A 197 -1.86 11.67 -9.43
C ILE A 197 -0.51 11.09 -9.03
N GLY A 198 -0.17 11.22 -7.74
CA GLY A 198 1.11 10.79 -7.16
C GLY A 198 1.10 10.87 -5.65
N GLU A 199 2.26 10.67 -5.03
CA GLU A 199 2.40 10.76 -3.56
C GLU A 199 2.52 12.23 -3.13
N ASP A 200 1.57 12.69 -2.31
CA ASP A 200 1.55 14.05 -1.73
C ASP A 200 1.44 13.97 -0.20
N PRO A 201 2.55 13.69 0.49
CA PRO A 201 2.57 13.54 1.93
C PRO A 201 2.33 14.88 2.64
N ASN A 202 1.59 14.85 3.74
CA ASN A 202 1.47 16.00 4.62
C ASN A 202 2.80 16.23 5.36
N GLY A 203 3.36 17.44 5.26
CA GLY A 203 4.62 17.81 5.89
C GLY A 203 5.85 17.25 5.19
N ILE A 204 6.91 16.92 5.97
CA ILE A 204 8.16 16.36 5.45
C ILE A 204 7.95 14.87 5.11
N PRO A 205 8.30 14.44 3.89
CA PRO A 205 8.16 13.04 3.50
C PRO A 205 8.95 12.08 4.38
N ASN A 206 8.34 10.96 4.74
CA ASN A 206 9.02 9.86 5.45
C ASN A 206 9.63 8.83 4.49
N ASN A 207 9.14 8.76 3.23
CA ASN A 207 9.63 7.86 2.20
C ASN A 207 10.75 8.50 1.39
N LEU A 208 11.70 7.69 0.90
CA LEU A 208 12.89 8.16 0.19
C LEU A 208 12.53 8.94 -1.09
N MET A 209 11.72 8.36 -1.98
CA MET A 209 11.47 8.92 -3.32
C MET A 209 10.81 10.33 -3.28
N PRO A 210 9.72 10.57 -2.52
CA PRO A 210 9.17 11.93 -2.44
C PRO A 210 10.12 12.91 -1.75
N TYR A 211 10.99 12.45 -0.83
CA TYR A 211 12.03 13.30 -0.25
C TYR A 211 13.06 13.73 -1.30
N VAL A 212 13.57 12.77 -2.09
CA VAL A 212 14.50 13.03 -3.20
C VAL A 212 13.89 14.02 -4.20
N ALA A 213 12.61 13.80 -4.58
CA ALA A 213 11.91 14.69 -5.50
C ALA A 213 11.76 16.13 -4.94
N GLN A 214 11.50 16.29 -3.64
CA GLN A 214 11.44 17.61 -3.00
C GLN A 214 12.81 18.29 -2.88
N VAL A 215 13.90 17.54 -2.73
CA VAL A 215 15.27 18.08 -2.83
C VAL A 215 15.54 18.53 -4.26
N ALA A 216 15.16 17.74 -5.26
CA ALA A 216 15.39 18.05 -6.68
C ALA A 216 14.70 19.33 -7.15
N ILE A 217 13.54 19.68 -6.60
CA ILE A 217 12.85 20.97 -6.90
C ILE A 217 13.27 22.11 -5.98
N GLY A 218 14.19 21.88 -5.03
CA GLY A 218 14.69 22.90 -4.09
C GLY A 218 13.77 23.22 -2.91
N LYS A 219 12.75 22.38 -2.66
CA LYS A 219 11.85 22.53 -1.49
C LYS A 219 12.54 22.10 -0.20
N LEU A 220 13.44 21.12 -0.28
CA LEU A 220 14.33 20.67 0.79
C LEU A 220 15.79 20.88 0.37
N ALA A 221 16.65 21.22 1.33
CA ALA A 221 18.03 21.60 1.05
C ALA A 221 18.89 20.39 0.65
N GLN A 222 18.72 19.26 1.33
CA GLN A 222 19.52 18.04 1.12
C GLN A 222 18.81 16.81 1.70
N LEU A 223 19.23 15.63 1.26
CA LEU A 223 18.81 14.33 1.76
C LEU A 223 19.72 13.86 2.90
N SER A 224 19.18 13.24 3.95
CA SER A 224 19.95 12.44 4.91
C SER A 224 19.93 10.97 4.50
N VAL A 225 21.09 10.40 4.22
CA VAL A 225 21.31 8.98 3.95
C VAL A 225 21.69 8.29 5.25
N PHE A 226 20.81 7.40 5.75
CA PHE A 226 20.97 6.78 7.07
C PHE A 226 21.75 5.46 6.99
N GLY A 227 23.00 5.48 7.50
CA GLY A 227 23.96 4.37 7.47
C GLY A 227 24.75 4.33 6.17
N ASP A 228 26.08 4.22 6.32
CA ASP A 228 27.07 4.06 5.27
C ASP A 228 28.02 2.87 5.53
N ASP A 229 27.69 2.09 6.54
CA ASP A 229 28.49 1.00 7.08
C ASP A 229 27.74 -0.35 7.09
N TYR A 230 26.62 -0.48 6.37
CA TYR A 230 25.92 -1.76 6.20
C TYR A 230 26.77 -2.74 5.36
N PRO A 231 26.66 -4.06 5.60
CA PRO A 231 27.34 -5.08 4.77
C PRO A 231 26.63 -5.24 3.41
N THR A 232 26.49 -4.15 2.68
CA THR A 232 25.87 -4.03 1.35
C THR A 232 26.88 -3.52 0.35
N ARG A 233 26.53 -3.53 -0.95
CA ARG A 233 27.47 -3.20 -2.03
C ARG A 233 28.04 -1.78 -2.03
N ASP A 234 27.35 -0.83 -1.39
CA ASP A 234 27.78 0.58 -1.27
C ASP A 234 27.70 1.12 0.16
N GLY A 235 27.46 0.24 1.14
CA GLY A 235 27.35 0.60 2.55
C GLY A 235 25.98 1.13 2.96
N THR A 236 25.08 1.45 2.02
CA THR A 236 23.74 1.95 2.34
C THR A 236 22.67 0.85 2.35
N GLY A 237 21.53 1.10 2.98
CA GLY A 237 20.46 0.11 3.08
C GLY A 237 19.83 -0.22 1.71
N ILE A 238 19.56 -1.52 1.48
CA ILE A 238 18.95 -2.02 0.24
C ILE A 238 17.48 -2.35 0.49
N ARG A 239 16.61 -1.86 -0.39
CA ARG A 239 15.17 -2.10 -0.33
C ARG A 239 14.61 -2.50 -1.69
N ASP A 240 13.54 -3.29 -1.67
CA ASP A 240 12.74 -3.60 -2.85
C ASP A 240 11.80 -2.44 -3.13
N TYR A 241 12.02 -1.74 -4.23
CA TYR A 241 11.12 -0.68 -4.70
C TYR A 241 10.22 -1.23 -5.80
N ILE A 242 8.94 -0.94 -5.68
CA ILE A 242 7.91 -1.35 -6.62
C ILE A 242 7.15 -0.13 -7.14
N HIS A 243 6.88 -0.10 -8.44
CA HIS A 243 6.06 0.96 -9.02
C HIS A 243 4.63 0.88 -8.49
N VAL A 244 4.05 2.03 -8.10
CA VAL A 244 2.69 2.08 -7.52
C VAL A 244 1.63 1.51 -8.46
N VAL A 245 1.78 1.64 -9.77
CA VAL A 245 0.85 1.07 -10.77
C VAL A 245 0.93 -0.45 -10.75
N ASP A 246 2.14 -1.04 -10.76
CA ASP A 246 2.30 -2.49 -10.64
C ASP A 246 1.70 -3.02 -9.34
N LEU A 247 1.92 -2.29 -8.23
CA LEU A 247 1.34 -2.64 -6.95
C LEU A 247 -0.19 -2.69 -7.01
N VAL A 248 -0.84 -1.68 -7.58
CA VAL A 248 -2.32 -1.64 -7.65
C VAL A 248 -2.87 -2.65 -8.64
N GLN A 249 -2.14 -2.99 -9.71
CA GLN A 249 -2.48 -4.12 -10.56
C GLN A 249 -2.52 -5.44 -9.77
N GLY A 250 -1.62 -5.61 -8.79
CA GLY A 250 -1.66 -6.75 -7.86
C GLY A 250 -2.97 -6.84 -7.08
N HIS A 251 -3.59 -5.72 -6.72
CA HIS A 251 -4.91 -5.70 -6.05
C HIS A 251 -6.03 -6.16 -6.97
N ILE A 252 -6.01 -5.74 -8.24
CA ILE A 252 -7.01 -6.16 -9.23
C ILE A 252 -6.90 -7.66 -9.48
N LYS A 253 -5.67 -8.16 -9.60
CA LYS A 253 -5.41 -9.60 -9.73
C LYS A 253 -5.85 -10.38 -8.48
N ALA A 254 -5.64 -9.81 -7.27
CA ALA A 254 -6.12 -10.41 -6.03
C ALA A 254 -7.67 -10.49 -5.99
N ILE A 255 -8.39 -9.42 -6.38
CA ILE A 255 -9.87 -9.48 -6.49
C ILE A 255 -10.31 -10.63 -7.41
N ALA A 256 -9.70 -10.78 -8.57
CA ALA A 256 -10.02 -11.87 -9.50
C ALA A 256 -9.72 -13.24 -8.87
N ALA A 257 -8.60 -13.37 -8.15
CA ALA A 257 -8.19 -14.60 -7.50
C ALA A 257 -9.12 -15.02 -6.34
N LEU A 258 -9.82 -14.08 -5.66
CA LEU A 258 -10.80 -14.42 -4.61
C LEU A 258 -11.94 -15.32 -5.14
N ASN A 259 -12.16 -15.37 -6.44
CA ASN A 259 -13.13 -16.27 -7.08
C ASN A 259 -12.49 -17.57 -7.62
N ALA A 260 -11.18 -17.75 -7.48
CA ALA A 260 -10.47 -18.95 -7.91
C ALA A 260 -10.68 -20.12 -6.93
N GLU A 261 -10.36 -21.35 -7.38
CA GLU A 261 -10.55 -22.60 -6.64
C GLU A 261 -9.86 -22.58 -5.27
N HIS A 262 -8.66 -22.02 -5.18
CA HIS A 262 -7.90 -21.95 -3.92
C HIS A 262 -8.50 -21.02 -2.85
N PHE A 263 -9.58 -20.31 -3.17
CA PHE A 263 -10.41 -19.55 -2.23
C PHE A 263 -11.84 -20.10 -2.13
N ALA A 264 -12.21 -21.18 -2.85
CA ALA A 264 -13.61 -21.64 -2.97
C ALA A 264 -14.25 -21.97 -1.62
N GLU A 265 -13.50 -22.63 -0.71
CA GLU A 265 -13.99 -23.03 0.62
C GLU A 265 -13.72 -21.99 1.73
N GLY A 266 -13.35 -20.78 1.32
CA GLY A 266 -12.86 -19.74 2.21
C GLY A 266 -11.38 -19.91 2.57
N ALA A 267 -10.63 -18.83 2.45
CA ALA A 267 -9.21 -18.82 2.79
C ALA A 267 -8.75 -17.41 3.14
N CYS A 268 -7.65 -17.33 3.90
CA CYS A 268 -6.90 -16.12 4.12
C CYS A 268 -5.45 -16.39 3.72
N LYS A 269 -5.00 -15.81 2.59
CA LYS A 269 -3.70 -16.06 2.01
C LYS A 269 -2.88 -14.79 1.91
N ALA A 270 -1.57 -14.89 2.22
CA ALA A 270 -0.64 -13.78 2.08
C ALA A 270 0.13 -13.87 0.76
N TYR A 271 0.43 -12.71 0.16
CA TYR A 271 1.23 -12.56 -1.05
C TYR A 271 2.19 -11.39 -0.89
N ASN A 272 3.46 -11.60 -1.19
CA ASN A 272 4.44 -10.54 -1.28
C ASN A 272 4.30 -9.79 -2.60
N LEU A 273 4.13 -8.47 -2.52
CA LEU A 273 4.14 -7.59 -3.68
C LEU A 273 5.40 -6.72 -3.66
N GLY A 274 6.39 -7.15 -4.40
CA GLY A 274 7.67 -6.48 -4.61
C GLY A 274 8.28 -6.90 -5.95
N ALA A 275 9.34 -6.21 -6.36
CA ALA A 275 10.01 -6.48 -7.62
C ALA A 275 10.93 -7.73 -7.59
N GLY A 276 11.20 -8.27 -6.40
CA GLY A 276 12.11 -9.40 -6.21
C GLY A 276 13.58 -9.02 -6.33
N ARG A 277 13.88 -7.72 -6.38
CA ARG A 277 15.24 -7.16 -6.41
C ARG A 277 15.33 -5.92 -5.54
N GLY A 278 16.50 -5.73 -4.94
CA GLY A 278 16.76 -4.58 -4.08
C GLY A 278 17.62 -3.51 -4.76
N TYR A 279 17.33 -2.24 -4.47
CA TYR A 279 18.17 -1.10 -4.79
C TYR A 279 18.64 -0.42 -3.51
N SER A 280 19.90 0.03 -3.51
CA SER A 280 20.45 0.81 -2.41
C SER A 280 19.96 2.27 -2.47
N VAL A 281 20.14 2.99 -1.36
CA VAL A 281 19.78 4.41 -1.33
C VAL A 281 20.60 5.22 -2.35
N LEU A 282 21.91 4.93 -2.50
CA LEU A 282 22.77 5.62 -3.47
C LEU A 282 22.37 5.28 -4.90
N GLU A 283 21.99 4.05 -5.22
CA GLU A 283 21.48 3.69 -6.54
C GLU A 283 20.20 4.44 -6.91
N ILE A 284 19.30 4.67 -5.96
CA ILE A 284 18.11 5.51 -6.17
C ILE A 284 18.49 6.96 -6.48
N ILE A 285 19.45 7.52 -5.71
CA ILE A 285 19.94 8.89 -5.94
C ILE A 285 20.57 9.00 -7.33
N ASP A 286 21.44 8.06 -7.69
CA ASP A 286 22.13 8.05 -8.98
C ASP A 286 21.18 7.90 -10.15
N ALA A 287 20.19 7.01 -10.04
CA ALA A 287 19.13 6.87 -11.05
C ALA A 287 18.35 8.18 -11.20
N PHE A 288 17.99 8.82 -10.09
CA PHE A 288 17.24 10.07 -10.10
C PHE A 288 18.08 11.21 -10.76
N GLN A 289 19.36 11.33 -10.42
CA GLN A 289 20.27 12.33 -11.01
C GLN A 289 20.45 12.08 -12.53
N ARG A 290 20.67 10.84 -12.92
CA ARG A 290 20.85 10.44 -14.32
C ARG A 290 19.64 10.76 -15.18
N ILE A 291 18.45 10.44 -14.69
CA ILE A 291 17.20 10.59 -15.45
C ILE A 291 16.74 12.05 -15.51
N THR A 292 16.84 12.77 -14.39
CA THR A 292 16.28 14.13 -14.29
C THR A 292 17.29 15.23 -14.64
N GLY A 293 18.58 14.92 -14.65
CA GLY A 293 19.68 15.90 -14.76
C GLY A 293 19.82 16.79 -13.54
N LYS A 294 19.14 16.47 -12.43
CA LYS A 294 19.19 17.26 -11.18
C LYS A 294 20.24 16.69 -10.23
N ILE A 295 21.03 17.55 -9.64
CA ILE A 295 21.94 17.17 -8.55
C ILE A 295 21.11 17.03 -7.27
N ILE A 296 21.31 15.93 -6.54
CA ILE A 296 20.67 15.65 -5.26
C ILE A 296 21.72 15.77 -4.16
N PRO A 297 21.81 16.92 -3.48
CA PRO A 297 22.70 17.04 -2.33
C PRO A 297 22.27 16.06 -1.22
N TYR A 298 23.23 15.35 -0.65
CA TYR A 298 22.98 14.46 0.49
C TYR A 298 24.14 14.49 1.49
N GLN A 299 23.82 14.06 2.72
CA GLN A 299 24.81 13.81 3.77
C GLN A 299 24.58 12.45 4.41
N MET A 300 25.66 11.78 4.77
CA MET A 300 25.61 10.54 5.55
C MET A 300 25.20 10.84 6.99
N SER A 301 24.35 10.00 7.54
CA SER A 301 23.84 10.09 8.92
C SER A 301 23.93 8.71 9.58
N PRO A 302 24.00 8.61 10.91
CA PRO A 302 24.00 7.32 11.60
C PRO A 302 22.80 6.47 11.23
N ARG A 303 22.94 5.15 11.33
CA ARG A 303 21.83 4.19 11.10
C ARG A 303 20.62 4.54 11.97
N ARG A 304 19.42 4.38 11.42
CA ARG A 304 18.20 4.42 12.23
C ARG A 304 18.04 3.11 12.98
N THR A 305 17.54 3.17 14.20
CA THR A 305 17.26 1.97 15.00
C THR A 305 16.21 1.12 14.30
N GLY A 306 16.53 -0.16 14.12
CA GLY A 306 15.62 -1.14 13.51
C GLY A 306 15.67 -1.18 11.97
N ASP A 307 16.55 -0.41 11.30
CA ASP A 307 16.75 -0.57 9.86
C ASP A 307 17.56 -1.83 9.55
N LEU A 308 17.06 -2.64 8.61
CA LEU A 308 17.73 -3.82 8.08
C LEU A 308 18.75 -3.40 7.00
N ALA A 309 19.85 -4.17 6.87
CA ALA A 309 20.83 -3.96 5.80
C ALA A 309 20.18 -4.17 4.42
N GLU A 310 19.42 -5.26 4.25
CA GLU A 310 18.83 -5.64 2.98
C GLU A 310 17.47 -6.32 3.20
N CYS A 311 16.48 -5.98 2.35
CA CYS A 311 15.14 -6.55 2.41
C CYS A 311 14.46 -6.44 1.04
N PHE A 312 14.15 -7.62 0.42
CA PHE A 312 13.42 -7.68 -0.85
C PHE A 312 12.49 -8.92 -0.91
N ALA A 313 11.49 -8.85 -1.78
CA ALA A 313 10.46 -9.88 -1.92
C ALA A 313 10.96 -11.14 -2.63
N ASN A 314 10.34 -12.26 -2.30
CA ASN A 314 10.16 -13.36 -3.24
C ASN A 314 8.72 -13.26 -3.80
N PRO A 315 8.52 -12.84 -5.06
CA PRO A 315 7.17 -12.66 -5.63
C PRO A 315 6.62 -13.94 -6.29
N ALA A 316 7.28 -15.08 -6.15
CA ALA A 316 6.94 -16.31 -6.88
C ALA A 316 5.49 -16.78 -6.61
N LEU A 317 5.00 -16.63 -5.37
CA LEU A 317 3.63 -17.02 -5.02
C LEU A 317 2.59 -16.10 -5.68
N ALA A 318 2.85 -14.79 -5.73
CA ALA A 318 1.99 -13.84 -6.41
C ALA A 318 1.94 -14.11 -7.92
N LEU A 319 3.06 -14.48 -8.54
CA LEU A 319 3.07 -14.90 -9.94
C LEU A 319 2.23 -16.17 -10.15
N ALA A 320 2.42 -17.19 -9.31
CA ALA A 320 1.76 -18.48 -9.47
C ALA A 320 0.25 -18.44 -9.24
N GLU A 321 -0.22 -17.74 -8.21
CA GLU A 321 -1.62 -17.77 -7.79
C GLU A 321 -2.43 -16.54 -8.23
N LEU A 322 -1.79 -15.37 -8.39
CA LEU A 322 -2.45 -14.15 -8.86
C LEU A 322 -2.21 -13.85 -10.34
N ASN A 323 -1.29 -14.59 -11.00
CA ASN A 323 -0.80 -14.25 -12.33
C ASN A 323 -0.35 -12.78 -12.41
N TRP A 324 0.46 -12.38 -11.41
CA TRP A 324 0.95 -11.01 -11.27
C TRP A 324 2.48 -10.98 -11.23
N GLN A 325 3.05 -10.03 -11.91
CA GLN A 325 4.48 -9.68 -11.87
C GLN A 325 4.64 -8.18 -12.11
N VAL A 326 5.79 -7.62 -11.76
CA VAL A 326 6.13 -6.23 -12.08
C VAL A 326 6.44 -6.08 -13.56
N GLU A 327 6.02 -4.96 -14.13
CA GLU A 327 6.26 -4.60 -15.54
C GLU A 327 7.16 -3.36 -15.64
N LYS A 328 7.14 -2.48 -14.63
CA LYS A 328 7.89 -1.22 -14.60
C LYS A 328 9.21 -1.36 -13.86
N ASP A 329 10.24 -0.69 -14.35
CA ASP A 329 11.58 -0.68 -13.77
C ASP A 329 11.87 0.59 -12.94
N LEU A 330 13.12 0.74 -12.49
CA LEU A 330 13.53 1.90 -11.70
C LEU A 330 13.46 3.21 -12.49
N ASP A 331 13.74 3.15 -13.78
CA ASP A 331 13.72 4.32 -14.64
C ASP A 331 12.29 4.83 -14.82
N ASP A 332 11.32 3.93 -14.96
CA ASP A 332 9.89 4.27 -14.96
C ASP A 332 9.46 4.91 -13.64
N MET A 333 9.85 4.30 -12.50
CA MET A 333 9.54 4.81 -11.16
C MET A 333 10.04 6.24 -10.96
N VAL A 334 11.26 6.54 -11.42
CA VAL A 334 11.87 7.87 -11.31
C VAL A 334 11.21 8.84 -12.27
N ASN A 335 11.02 8.46 -13.55
CA ASN A 335 10.39 9.32 -14.56
C ASN A 335 8.98 9.73 -14.13
N ASP A 336 8.15 8.78 -13.69
CA ASP A 336 6.77 9.04 -13.32
C ASP A 336 6.70 9.89 -12.03
N THR A 337 7.59 9.64 -11.03
CA THR A 337 7.73 10.51 -9.86
C THR A 337 8.11 11.93 -10.25
N TRP A 338 9.08 12.09 -11.15
CA TRP A 338 9.55 13.40 -11.58
C TRP A 338 8.50 14.15 -12.37
N ASN A 339 7.77 13.46 -13.26
CA ASN A 339 6.66 14.03 -14.00
C ASN A 339 5.57 14.55 -13.05
N TRP A 340 5.21 13.76 -12.02
CA TRP A 340 4.29 14.20 -10.96
C TRP A 340 4.81 15.44 -10.24
N GLN A 341 6.05 15.40 -9.73
CA GLN A 341 6.61 16.45 -8.90
C GLN A 341 6.75 17.77 -9.65
N THR A 342 7.12 17.74 -10.94
CA THR A 342 7.28 18.94 -11.75
C THR A 342 5.94 19.59 -12.11
N LYS A 343 4.92 18.80 -12.36
CA LYS A 343 3.55 19.30 -12.61
C LYS A 343 2.85 19.77 -11.34
N ASN A 344 3.26 19.24 -10.18
CA ASN A 344 2.64 19.51 -8.88
C ASN A 344 3.69 19.89 -7.82
N PRO A 345 4.42 21.00 -7.98
CA PRO A 345 5.50 21.35 -7.05
C PRO A 345 5.01 21.62 -5.62
N GLN A 346 3.74 21.96 -5.45
CA GLN A 346 3.08 22.19 -4.16
C GLN A 346 2.12 21.04 -3.77
N GLY A 347 2.15 19.91 -4.47
CA GLY A 347 1.21 18.81 -4.29
C GLY A 347 -0.17 19.09 -4.90
N TYR A 348 -1.19 18.40 -4.43
CA TYR A 348 -2.58 18.67 -4.81
C TYR A 348 -3.01 20.04 -4.29
N GLN A 349 -3.51 20.87 -5.17
CA GLN A 349 -4.06 22.20 -4.87
C GLN A 349 -5.57 22.19 -5.04
#